data_83e3c9b469d6f08cbe06ec030eb299dd
#
_entry.id   83e3c9b469d6f08cbe06ec030eb299dd
#
_cell.length_a   1.000
_cell.length_b   1.000
_cell.length_c   1.000
_cell.angle_alpha   90.00
_cell.angle_beta   90.00
_cell.angle_gamma   90.00
#
_symmetry.space_group_name_H-M   'P 1'
#
loop_
_entity.id
_entity.type
_entity.pdbx_description
1 polymer ?
#
loop_
_entity_poly.entity_id
_entity_poly.type
_entity_poly.pdbx_seq_one_letter_code
_entity_poly.pdbx_strand_id
1 'polypeptide(L)'
;RPLAAPSREGKSTKELSRGHKIIVSDHSLITITGGKWTSYRKMAEDTVDKAGVLGLLPLRKCMTRRFPIHGYREHPDLTNHLYVYGSDMPAIAELMRQGYDTKLVEGLDYTEAEVVWAVREEMARTVEDVLARRVRILFVDARRAVQAAPRVAQLLAAELGYDEVWERAQVEQFTRLAEHYYPSV
;
A
#
# COMPACT_ATOMS: atom_id res chain seq x y z
N ARG A 1 12.49 -12.97 8.01
CA ARG A 1 13.35 -11.78 7.89
C ARG A 1 14.73 -12.04 8.50
N PRO A 2 15.80 -11.39 8.05
CA PRO A 2 17.11 -11.50 8.67
C PRO A 2 17.09 -10.91 10.10
N LEU A 3 17.70 -11.62 11.05
CA LEU A 3 17.85 -11.18 12.44
C LEU A 3 19.28 -10.65 12.64
N ALA A 4 19.39 -9.44 13.20
CA ALA A 4 20.68 -8.87 13.55
C ALA A 4 21.12 -9.40 14.92
N ALA A 5 21.63 -10.61 14.96
CA ALA A 5 22.17 -11.19 16.18
C ALA A 5 23.62 -11.63 15.99
N PRO A 6 24.49 -11.46 17.01
CA PRO A 6 25.77 -12.12 16.99
C PRO A 6 25.52 -13.64 17.00
N SER A 7 26.21 -14.39 16.14
CA SER A 7 26.18 -15.83 16.17
C SER A 7 26.84 -16.30 17.47
N ARG A 8 26.03 -16.56 18.48
CA ARG A 8 26.42 -17.39 19.62
C ARG A 8 25.88 -18.78 19.34
N GLU A 9 26.74 -19.74 19.19
CA GLU A 9 26.40 -21.14 19.10
C GLU A 9 25.46 -21.54 20.24
N GLY A 10 24.33 -22.18 19.93
CA GLY A 10 23.41 -22.76 20.90
C GLY A 10 22.18 -21.95 21.27
N LYS A 11 21.97 -20.73 20.74
CA LYS A 11 20.70 -19.99 21.00
C LYS A 11 19.62 -20.28 19.99
N SER A 12 18.42 -20.59 20.50
CA SER A 12 17.20 -20.69 19.70
C SER A 12 16.90 -19.36 18.97
N THR A 13 16.36 -19.42 17.75
CA THR A 13 15.92 -18.24 16.99
C THR A 13 14.88 -17.38 17.73
N LYS A 14 14.19 -17.94 18.73
CA LYS A 14 13.26 -17.21 19.61
C LYS A 14 13.98 -16.24 20.56
N GLU A 15 15.21 -16.54 20.92
CA GLU A 15 16.02 -15.74 21.87
C GLU A 15 16.84 -14.65 21.19
N LEU A 16 16.89 -14.62 19.84
CA LEU A 16 17.63 -13.62 19.10
C LEU A 16 16.96 -12.24 19.22
N SER A 17 17.77 -11.23 19.48
CA SER A 17 17.29 -9.84 19.56
C SER A 17 16.55 -9.45 18.26
N ARG A 18 15.37 -8.89 18.44
CA ARG A 18 14.54 -8.35 17.34
C ARG A 18 14.75 -6.85 17.15
N GLY A 19 15.72 -6.27 17.83
CA GLY A 19 16.16 -4.90 17.62
C GLY A 19 16.86 -4.71 16.26
N HIS A 20 17.07 -3.47 15.86
CA HIS A 20 17.95 -3.15 14.74
C HIS A 20 19.39 -2.99 15.21
N LYS A 21 20.34 -3.12 14.28
CA LYS A 21 21.75 -2.89 14.50
C LYS A 21 22.29 -1.99 13.40
N ILE A 22 23.06 -0.99 13.78
CA ILE A 22 23.77 -0.11 12.86
C ILE A 22 25.25 -0.49 12.91
N ILE A 23 25.83 -0.78 11.77
CA ILE A 23 27.23 -1.15 11.59
C ILE A 23 27.87 -0.08 10.70
N VAL A 24 29.03 0.38 11.09
CA VAL A 24 29.85 1.31 10.31
C VAL A 24 31.13 0.60 9.91
N SER A 25 31.42 0.56 8.60
CA SER A 25 32.67 0.00 8.09
C SER A 25 33.82 1.01 8.22
N ASP A 26 35.07 0.54 8.04
CA ASP A 26 36.27 1.38 8.03
C ASP A 26 36.23 2.46 6.93
N HIS A 27 35.45 2.25 5.88
CA HIS A 27 35.23 3.20 4.79
C HIS A 27 33.97 4.07 5.00
N SER A 28 33.47 4.18 6.24
CA SER A 28 32.32 4.99 6.63
C SER A 28 30.98 4.56 5.97
N LEU A 29 30.88 3.35 5.42
CA LEU A 29 29.61 2.80 4.98
C LEU A 29 28.74 2.44 6.18
N ILE A 30 27.53 2.99 6.23
CA ILE A 30 26.57 2.71 7.29
C ILE A 30 25.60 1.63 6.80
N THR A 31 25.55 0.52 7.52
CA THR A 31 24.64 -0.59 7.25
C THR A 31 23.67 -0.73 8.41
N ILE A 32 22.35 -0.72 8.12
CA ILE A 32 21.33 -1.04 9.11
C ILE A 32 20.69 -2.38 8.80
N THR A 33 20.50 -3.22 9.81
CA THR A 33 19.92 -4.56 9.66
C THR A 33 19.05 -4.92 10.86
N GLY A 34 18.15 -5.90 10.70
CA GLY A 34 17.20 -6.32 11.74
C GLY A 34 15.98 -5.41 11.86
N GLY A 35 15.55 -5.16 13.11
CA GLY A 35 14.40 -4.32 13.40
C GLY A 35 13.04 -4.96 13.05
N LYS A 36 11.98 -4.19 13.13
CA LYS A 36 10.61 -4.55 12.80
C LYS A 36 10.01 -3.49 11.88
N TRP A 37 9.00 -3.86 11.10
CA TRP A 37 8.25 -2.88 10.32
C TRP A 37 7.69 -1.74 11.19
N THR A 38 7.23 -2.06 12.39
CA THR A 38 6.68 -1.08 13.34
C THR A 38 7.74 -0.15 13.94
N SER A 39 9.03 -0.41 13.78
CA SER A 39 10.13 0.41 14.28
C SER A 39 10.90 1.17 13.19
N TYR A 40 10.44 1.13 11.92
CA TYR A 40 11.16 1.70 10.77
C TYR A 40 11.52 3.18 10.95
N ARG A 41 10.61 3.98 11.51
CA ARG A 41 10.86 5.40 11.78
C ARG A 41 12.05 5.60 12.74
N LYS A 42 12.06 4.83 13.84
CA LYS A 42 13.18 4.89 14.80
C LYS A 42 14.48 4.37 14.20
N MET A 43 14.40 3.36 13.36
CA MET A 43 15.56 2.86 12.60
C MET A 43 16.14 3.95 11.70
N ALA A 44 15.28 4.67 10.99
CA ALA A 44 15.71 5.79 10.15
C ALA A 44 16.31 6.93 10.96
N GLU A 45 15.68 7.32 12.08
CA GLU A 45 16.20 8.34 13.00
C GLU A 45 17.62 7.99 13.47
N ASP A 46 17.80 6.78 14.02
CA ASP A 46 19.09 6.34 14.55
C ASP A 46 20.17 6.27 13.46
N THR A 47 19.79 5.89 12.23
CA THR A 47 20.73 5.84 11.10
C THR A 47 21.14 7.24 10.66
N VAL A 48 20.20 8.17 10.56
CA VAL A 48 20.48 9.57 10.18
C VAL A 48 21.31 10.26 11.26
N ASP A 49 20.99 10.07 12.55
CA ASP A 49 21.76 10.61 13.65
C ASP A 49 23.21 10.08 13.62
N LYS A 50 23.39 8.78 13.35
CA LYS A 50 24.72 8.18 13.20
C LYS A 50 25.49 8.77 12.02
N ALA A 51 24.82 8.96 10.88
CA ALA A 51 25.41 9.58 9.70
C ALA A 51 25.80 11.04 9.97
N GLY A 52 24.97 11.78 10.71
CA GLY A 52 25.26 13.16 11.11
C GLY A 52 26.54 13.27 11.96
N VAL A 53 26.70 12.36 12.93
CA VAL A 53 27.91 12.31 13.77
C VAL A 53 29.16 11.98 12.94
N LEU A 54 29.09 10.97 12.06
CA LEU A 54 30.21 10.57 11.21
C LEU A 54 30.60 11.62 10.17
N GLY A 55 29.61 12.31 9.61
CA GLY A 55 29.82 13.37 8.64
C GLY A 55 30.13 14.73 9.25
N LEU A 56 30.29 14.83 10.58
CA LEU A 56 30.48 16.09 11.32
C LEU A 56 29.44 17.15 10.97
N LEU A 57 28.20 16.74 10.69
CA LEU A 57 27.09 17.62 10.37
C LEU A 57 26.46 18.19 11.65
N PRO A 58 25.86 19.39 11.60
CA PRO A 58 25.08 19.92 12.73
C PRO A 58 23.95 18.95 13.10
N LEU A 59 23.96 18.46 14.32
CA LEU A 59 22.90 17.58 14.82
C LEU A 59 21.62 18.38 14.97
N ARG A 60 20.53 17.86 14.39
CA ARG A 60 19.19 18.44 14.47
C ARG A 60 18.26 17.43 15.12
N LYS A 61 17.34 17.94 15.95
CA LYS A 61 16.29 17.11 16.56
C LYS A 61 15.39 16.52 15.47
N CYS A 62 15.16 15.21 15.51
CA CYS A 62 14.28 14.54 14.59
C CYS A 62 12.83 15.05 14.73
N MET A 63 12.22 15.48 13.63
CA MET A 63 10.85 16.00 13.59
C MET A 63 9.83 14.90 13.25
N THR A 64 10.26 13.74 12.73
CA THR A 64 9.37 12.71 12.17
C THR A 64 8.51 11.99 13.20
N ARG A 65 8.76 12.21 14.51
CA ARG A 65 7.99 11.55 15.58
C ARG A 65 6.49 11.89 15.56
N ARG A 66 6.16 13.12 15.19
CA ARG A 66 4.78 13.64 15.14
C ARG A 66 4.45 14.27 13.79
N PHE A 67 5.23 13.96 12.77
CA PHE A 67 5.01 14.48 11.44
C PHE A 67 3.85 13.70 10.79
N PRO A 68 2.74 14.36 10.40
CA PRO A 68 1.65 13.70 9.69
C PRO A 68 2.16 13.20 8.33
N ILE A 69 2.03 11.92 8.08
CA ILE A 69 2.30 11.35 6.75
C ILE A 69 1.10 11.60 5.84
N HIS A 70 1.30 11.47 4.52
CA HIS A 70 0.21 11.54 3.56
C HIS A 70 -0.93 10.56 3.95
N GLY A 71 -2.15 10.99 3.79
CA GLY A 71 -3.32 10.22 4.21
C GLY A 71 -3.70 10.37 5.69
N TYR A 72 -2.88 11.06 6.52
CA TYR A 72 -3.22 11.26 7.93
C TYR A 72 -4.50 12.08 8.10
N ARG A 73 -5.39 11.60 8.98
CA ARG A 73 -6.56 12.31 9.46
C ARG A 73 -6.72 12.07 10.97
N GLU A 74 -6.88 13.14 11.75
CA GLU A 74 -6.90 13.05 13.21
C GLU A 74 -8.13 12.31 13.73
N HIS A 75 -9.30 12.53 13.12
CA HIS A 75 -10.56 11.92 13.52
C HIS A 75 -11.26 11.33 12.29
N PRO A 76 -10.85 10.11 11.83
CA PRO A 76 -11.53 9.47 10.71
C PRO A 76 -12.92 8.97 11.10
N ASP A 77 -13.90 9.19 10.25
CA ASP A 77 -15.22 8.58 10.38
C ASP A 77 -15.16 7.12 9.90
N LEU A 78 -15.05 6.19 10.83
CA LEU A 78 -14.93 4.76 10.54
C LEU A 78 -16.23 4.13 9.99
N THR A 79 -17.35 4.85 9.98
CA THR A 79 -18.60 4.37 9.39
C THR A 79 -18.64 4.57 7.89
N ASN A 80 -17.83 5.49 7.35
CA ASN A 80 -17.68 5.74 5.93
C ASN A 80 -16.56 4.84 5.38
N HIS A 81 -16.85 3.98 4.38
CA HIS A 81 -15.85 3.08 3.79
C HIS A 81 -14.63 3.83 3.20
N LEU A 82 -14.80 5.08 2.78
CA LEU A 82 -13.72 5.93 2.28
C LEU A 82 -12.74 6.40 3.37
N TYR A 83 -12.97 6.08 4.66
CA TYR A 83 -12.06 6.48 5.75
C TYR A 83 -10.61 6.04 5.53
N VAL A 84 -10.40 4.94 4.79
CA VAL A 84 -9.09 4.38 4.46
C VAL A 84 -8.22 5.33 3.63
N TYR A 85 -8.83 6.26 2.90
CA TYR A 85 -8.15 7.28 2.10
C TYR A 85 -7.73 8.50 2.92
N GLY A 86 -8.18 8.61 4.17
CA GLY A 86 -7.77 9.66 5.10
C GLY A 86 -7.94 11.08 4.55
N SER A 87 -6.84 11.83 4.38
CA SER A 87 -6.84 13.20 3.85
C SER A 87 -7.28 13.31 2.39
N ASP A 88 -7.27 12.21 1.63
CA ASP A 88 -7.62 12.19 0.20
C ASP A 88 -9.12 11.99 -0.04
N MET A 89 -9.86 11.58 1.01
CA MET A 89 -11.31 11.36 0.92
C MET A 89 -12.09 12.52 0.26
N PRO A 90 -11.79 13.82 0.51
CA PRO A 90 -12.49 14.91 -0.17
C PRO A 90 -12.30 14.93 -1.69
N ALA A 91 -11.12 14.53 -2.17
CA ALA A 91 -10.84 14.48 -3.61
C ALA A 91 -11.61 13.32 -4.28
N ILE A 92 -11.71 12.16 -3.62
CA ILE A 92 -12.56 11.05 -4.09
C ILE A 92 -14.03 11.47 -4.11
N ALA A 93 -14.51 12.16 -3.07
CA ALA A 93 -15.87 12.69 -3.04
C ALA A 93 -16.14 13.70 -4.17
N GLU A 94 -15.12 14.44 -4.61
CA GLU A 94 -15.23 15.32 -5.78
C GLU A 94 -15.38 14.50 -7.08
N LEU A 95 -14.63 13.44 -7.26
CA LEU A 95 -14.81 12.52 -8.40
C LEU A 95 -16.23 11.93 -8.43
N MET A 96 -16.79 11.57 -7.27
CA MET A 96 -18.18 11.11 -7.20
C MET A 96 -19.16 12.18 -7.71
N ARG A 97 -18.97 13.46 -7.36
CA ARG A 97 -19.79 14.57 -7.88
C ARG A 97 -19.64 14.80 -9.38
N GLN A 98 -18.51 14.43 -9.95
CA GLN A 98 -18.24 14.48 -11.39
C GLN A 98 -18.86 13.33 -12.18
N GLY A 99 -19.61 12.43 -11.52
CA GLY A 99 -20.34 11.35 -12.15
C GLY A 99 -19.76 9.96 -11.97
N TYR A 100 -18.75 9.80 -11.10
CA TYR A 100 -18.15 8.50 -10.77
C TYR A 100 -18.72 7.91 -9.47
N ASP A 101 -19.96 8.26 -9.10
CA ASP A 101 -20.62 7.79 -7.87
C ASP A 101 -21.28 6.41 -8.01
N THR A 102 -21.31 5.86 -9.23
CA THR A 102 -21.86 4.53 -9.49
C THR A 102 -21.09 3.44 -8.75
N LYS A 103 -21.80 2.55 -8.06
CA LYS A 103 -21.21 1.39 -7.40
C LYS A 103 -20.65 0.39 -8.41
N LEU A 104 -19.48 -0.16 -8.16
CA LEU A 104 -18.82 -1.16 -9.02
C LEU A 104 -19.62 -2.47 -9.09
N VAL A 105 -20.28 -2.82 -8.00
CA VAL A 105 -21.11 -4.02 -7.88
C VAL A 105 -22.14 -3.82 -6.77
N GLU A 106 -23.31 -4.39 -6.96
CA GLU A 106 -24.38 -4.30 -5.97
C GLU A 106 -24.00 -4.93 -4.64
N GLY A 107 -24.41 -4.30 -3.53
CA GLY A 107 -24.19 -4.78 -2.17
C GLY A 107 -22.80 -4.53 -1.61
N LEU A 108 -21.92 -3.81 -2.34
CA LEU A 108 -20.66 -3.26 -1.83
C LEU A 108 -20.63 -1.75 -2.03
N ASP A 109 -19.89 -1.03 -1.19
CA ASP A 109 -19.87 0.44 -1.21
C ASP A 109 -18.79 1.05 -2.12
N TYR A 110 -17.97 0.22 -2.75
CA TYR A 110 -16.93 0.69 -3.68
C TYR A 110 -17.51 1.31 -4.93
N THR A 111 -16.98 2.46 -5.33
CA THR A 111 -17.48 3.27 -6.44
C THR A 111 -16.46 3.39 -7.57
N GLU A 112 -16.93 3.86 -8.73
CA GLU A 112 -16.06 4.18 -9.88
C GLU A 112 -15.02 5.25 -9.54
N ALA A 113 -15.35 6.18 -8.63
CA ALA A 113 -14.41 7.21 -8.18
C ALA A 113 -13.12 6.62 -7.60
N GLU A 114 -13.22 5.49 -6.88
CA GLU A 114 -12.05 4.82 -6.31
C GLU A 114 -11.19 4.17 -7.40
N VAL A 115 -11.78 3.74 -8.52
CA VAL A 115 -11.03 3.23 -9.68
C VAL A 115 -10.25 4.36 -10.34
N VAL A 116 -10.93 5.48 -10.63
CA VAL A 116 -10.31 6.66 -11.24
C VAL A 116 -9.20 7.22 -10.35
N TRP A 117 -9.45 7.30 -9.05
CA TRP A 117 -8.44 7.70 -8.06
C TRP A 117 -7.23 6.78 -8.08
N ALA A 118 -7.46 5.46 -8.07
CA ALA A 118 -6.39 4.47 -8.10
C ALA A 118 -5.49 4.59 -9.34
N VAL A 119 -6.06 4.96 -10.51
CA VAL A 119 -5.30 5.20 -11.73
C VAL A 119 -4.48 6.48 -11.65
N ARG A 120 -5.11 7.58 -11.23
CA ARG A 120 -4.52 8.92 -11.28
C ARG A 120 -3.48 9.12 -10.18
N GLU A 121 -3.75 8.65 -8.97
CA GLU A 121 -2.97 8.98 -7.78
C GLU A 121 -2.23 7.78 -7.16
N GLU A 122 -2.64 6.54 -7.46
CA GLU A 122 -2.09 5.34 -6.82
C GLU A 122 -1.42 4.38 -7.80
N MET A 123 -1.15 4.82 -9.03
CA MET A 123 -0.42 4.07 -10.05
C MET A 123 -1.05 2.72 -10.43
N ALA A 124 -2.37 2.55 -10.33
CA ALA A 124 -3.03 1.36 -10.83
C ALA A 124 -2.94 1.31 -12.36
N ARG A 125 -2.58 0.16 -12.92
CA ARG A 125 -2.36 -0.05 -14.36
C ARG A 125 -3.12 -1.24 -14.91
N THR A 126 -3.63 -2.11 -14.04
CA THR A 126 -4.35 -3.34 -14.39
C THR A 126 -5.62 -3.49 -13.57
N VAL A 127 -6.56 -4.30 -14.06
CA VAL A 127 -7.76 -4.66 -13.29
C VAL A 127 -7.39 -5.33 -11.96
N GLU A 128 -6.33 -6.12 -11.94
CA GLU A 128 -5.80 -6.74 -10.73
C GLU A 128 -5.29 -5.69 -9.73
N ASP A 129 -4.62 -4.63 -10.19
CA ASP A 129 -4.16 -3.57 -9.30
C ASP A 129 -5.32 -2.94 -8.53
N VAL A 130 -6.44 -2.68 -9.22
CA VAL A 130 -7.63 -2.12 -8.60
C VAL A 130 -8.30 -3.13 -7.68
N LEU A 131 -8.76 -4.27 -8.22
CA LEU A 131 -9.65 -5.19 -7.52
C LEU A 131 -8.95 -6.04 -6.44
N ALA A 132 -7.65 -6.26 -6.55
CA ALA A 132 -6.88 -7.00 -5.56
C ALA A 132 -6.05 -6.12 -4.61
N ARG A 133 -5.49 -5.00 -5.09
CA ARG A 133 -4.49 -4.22 -4.32
C ARG A 133 -5.01 -2.88 -3.79
N ARG A 134 -6.03 -2.27 -4.41
CA ARG A 134 -6.61 -0.99 -3.97
C ARG A 134 -7.92 -1.21 -3.23
N VAL A 135 -9.02 -1.46 -3.93
CA VAL A 135 -10.33 -1.70 -3.29
C VAL A 135 -10.46 -3.09 -2.66
N ARG A 136 -9.65 -4.05 -3.07
CA ARG A 136 -9.49 -5.38 -2.47
C ARG A 136 -10.75 -6.26 -2.49
N ILE A 137 -11.68 -6.03 -3.38
CA ILE A 137 -12.92 -6.82 -3.52
C ILE A 137 -12.60 -8.30 -3.75
N LEU A 138 -11.50 -8.63 -4.46
CA LEU A 138 -11.07 -10.01 -4.70
C LEU A 138 -11.02 -10.86 -3.42
N PHE A 139 -10.57 -10.28 -2.31
CA PHE A 139 -10.44 -10.99 -1.04
C PHE A 139 -11.69 -10.95 -0.16
N VAL A 140 -12.63 -10.07 -0.47
CA VAL A 140 -13.93 -9.97 0.20
C VAL A 140 -14.93 -10.91 -0.45
N ASP A 141 -15.02 -10.83 -1.79
CA ASP A 141 -15.91 -11.67 -2.61
C ASP A 141 -15.35 -11.75 -4.05
N ALA A 142 -14.66 -12.83 -4.35
CA ALA A 142 -14.02 -13.02 -5.65
C ALA A 142 -15.03 -13.08 -6.82
N ARG A 143 -16.24 -13.58 -6.60
CA ARG A 143 -17.29 -13.61 -7.65
C ARG A 143 -17.78 -12.21 -7.98
N ARG A 144 -17.99 -11.37 -6.96
CA ARG A 144 -18.33 -9.95 -7.15
C ARG A 144 -17.19 -9.16 -7.78
N ALA A 145 -15.94 -9.49 -7.46
CA ALA A 145 -14.79 -8.89 -8.12
C ALA A 145 -14.78 -9.17 -9.63
N VAL A 146 -15.10 -10.41 -10.05
CA VAL A 146 -15.25 -10.76 -11.47
C VAL A 146 -16.40 -10.01 -12.13
N GLN A 147 -17.52 -9.81 -11.43
CA GLN A 147 -18.64 -9.00 -11.95
C GLN A 147 -18.24 -7.53 -12.16
N ALA A 148 -17.41 -6.97 -11.29
CA ALA A 148 -16.91 -5.59 -11.41
C ALA A 148 -15.83 -5.43 -12.50
N ALA A 149 -15.10 -6.49 -12.85
CA ALA A 149 -13.92 -6.44 -13.71
C ALA A 149 -14.15 -5.77 -15.08
N PRO A 150 -15.26 -6.01 -15.82
CA PRO A 150 -15.51 -5.35 -17.10
C PRO A 150 -15.59 -3.82 -16.96
N ARG A 151 -16.30 -3.32 -15.95
CA ARG A 151 -16.45 -1.89 -15.74
C ARG A 151 -15.12 -1.25 -15.30
N VAL A 152 -14.37 -1.93 -14.44
CA VAL A 152 -13.03 -1.49 -14.03
C VAL A 152 -12.09 -1.43 -15.24
N ALA A 153 -12.13 -2.41 -16.15
CA ALA A 153 -11.32 -2.41 -17.37
C ALA A 153 -11.62 -1.21 -18.26
N GLN A 154 -12.92 -0.89 -18.46
CA GLN A 154 -13.35 0.27 -19.24
C GLN A 154 -12.85 1.59 -18.65
N LEU A 155 -12.98 1.77 -17.34
CA LEU A 155 -12.49 2.98 -16.66
C LEU A 155 -10.95 3.10 -16.76
N LEU A 156 -10.23 2.02 -16.56
CA LEU A 156 -8.79 1.98 -16.74
C LEU A 156 -8.39 2.32 -18.18
N ALA A 157 -9.06 1.74 -19.19
CA ALA A 157 -8.79 1.99 -20.59
C ALA A 157 -9.03 3.46 -20.95
N ALA A 158 -10.11 4.05 -20.48
CA ALA A 158 -10.42 5.46 -20.68
C ALA A 158 -9.36 6.39 -20.07
N GLU A 159 -8.88 6.10 -18.85
CA GLU A 159 -7.88 6.91 -18.16
C GLU A 159 -6.46 6.74 -18.74
N LEU A 160 -6.14 5.56 -19.28
CA LEU A 160 -4.79 5.21 -19.75
C LEU A 160 -4.64 5.26 -21.27
N GLY A 161 -5.73 5.47 -22.02
CA GLY A 161 -5.72 5.53 -23.47
C GLY A 161 -5.55 4.15 -24.15
N TYR A 162 -6.11 3.10 -23.55
CA TYR A 162 -6.11 1.75 -24.11
C TYR A 162 -7.40 1.44 -24.89
N ASP A 163 -7.38 0.37 -25.65
CA ASP A 163 -8.48 -0.06 -26.53
C ASP A 163 -9.29 -1.24 -25.93
N GLU A 164 -10.38 -1.59 -26.64
CA GLU A 164 -11.23 -2.72 -26.24
C GLU A 164 -10.51 -4.08 -26.29
N VAL A 165 -9.43 -4.23 -27.05
CA VAL A 165 -8.65 -5.48 -27.08
C VAL A 165 -7.94 -5.64 -25.74
N TRP A 166 -7.35 -4.56 -25.23
CA TRP A 166 -6.75 -4.53 -23.91
C TRP A 166 -7.79 -4.78 -22.80
N GLU A 167 -8.96 -4.15 -22.87
CA GLU A 167 -10.03 -4.36 -21.88
C GLU A 167 -10.40 -5.84 -21.75
N ARG A 168 -10.67 -6.50 -22.87
CA ARG A 168 -11.00 -7.94 -22.90
C ARG A 168 -9.89 -8.79 -22.32
N ALA A 169 -8.63 -8.52 -22.67
CA ALA A 169 -7.49 -9.25 -22.17
C ALA A 169 -7.35 -9.09 -20.64
N GLN A 170 -7.57 -7.88 -20.10
CA GLN A 170 -7.53 -7.63 -18.67
C GLN A 170 -8.64 -8.37 -17.90
N VAL A 171 -9.85 -8.36 -18.42
CA VAL A 171 -10.99 -9.08 -17.82
C VAL A 171 -10.72 -10.59 -17.80
N GLU A 172 -10.25 -11.15 -18.92
CA GLU A 172 -9.91 -12.57 -19.00
C GLU A 172 -8.80 -12.95 -18.01
N GLN A 173 -7.73 -12.17 -17.98
CA GLN A 173 -6.60 -12.41 -17.08
C GLN A 173 -7.04 -12.35 -15.61
N PHE A 174 -7.82 -11.34 -15.23
CA PHE A 174 -8.31 -11.20 -13.87
C PHE A 174 -9.29 -12.30 -13.50
N THR A 175 -10.17 -12.72 -14.40
CA THR A 175 -11.12 -13.82 -14.16
C THR A 175 -10.39 -15.12 -13.85
N ARG A 176 -9.34 -15.47 -14.60
CA ARG A 176 -8.51 -16.65 -14.34
C ARG A 176 -7.82 -16.55 -12.97
N LEU A 177 -7.33 -15.37 -12.60
CA LEU A 177 -6.74 -15.15 -11.28
C LEU A 177 -7.77 -15.37 -10.17
N ALA A 178 -8.98 -14.82 -10.33
CA ALA A 178 -10.02 -14.87 -9.32
C ALA A 178 -10.53 -16.29 -9.04
N GLU A 179 -10.45 -17.22 -10.00
CA GLU A 179 -10.82 -18.62 -9.82
C GLU A 179 -10.06 -19.31 -8.68
N HIS A 180 -8.80 -18.89 -8.42
CA HIS A 180 -7.99 -19.41 -7.32
C HIS A 180 -8.47 -18.95 -5.93
N TYR A 181 -9.38 -17.98 -5.89
CA TYR A 181 -9.93 -17.40 -4.66
C TYR A 181 -11.39 -17.81 -4.42
N TYR A 182 -11.94 -18.69 -5.23
CA TYR A 182 -13.27 -19.24 -4.96
C TYR A 182 -13.20 -20.22 -3.79
N PRO A 183 -14.16 -20.15 -2.85
CA PRO A 183 -14.24 -21.14 -1.78
C PRO A 183 -14.37 -22.53 -2.38
N SER A 184 -13.59 -23.47 -1.86
CA SER A 184 -13.80 -24.91 -2.16
C SER A 184 -15.20 -25.29 -1.65
N VAL A 185 -16.03 -25.84 -2.50
CA VAL A 185 -17.37 -26.38 -2.18
C VAL A 185 -17.17 -27.73 -1.50
#